data_5d33fe7fb1d99d0374ea87f409226862
#
_entry.id   5d33fe7fb1d99d0374ea87f409226862
#
_cell.length_a   1.000
_cell.length_b   1.000
_cell.length_c   1.000
_cell.angle_alpha   90.00
_cell.angle_beta   90.00
_cell.angle_gamma   90.00
#
_symmetry.space_group_name_H-M   'P 1'
#
loop_
_entity.id
_entity.type
_entity.pdbx_description
1 polymer ?
#
loop_
_entity_poly.entity_id
_entity_poly.type
_entity_poly.pdbx_seq_one_letter_code
_entity_poly.pdbx_strand_id
1 'polypeptide(L)'
;LVVVTSASMPVADRLFGNPFHFAIRHGIYVLLAMFTALIVMQIPMRWWRKTNVWLLLLAVILLITVLILGRSVNGSTRWLVVGPITIQAAEPAKLFFFCYLAGYLVRRYEEVTDNIKGFIKPLVVFFALALLLLLQPDLGTVVVMLFTTIGLLFLAGAKLWQFFSLAIAGSLAVVLLIVFEEYR
;
A
#
# COMPACT_ATOMS: atom_id res chain seq x y z
N LEU A 1 6.21 20.19 8.28
CA LEU A 1 5.69 20.85 9.48
C LEU A 1 5.15 22.24 9.17
N VAL A 2 5.94 23.16 8.58
CA VAL A 2 5.54 24.56 8.34
C VAL A 2 4.21 24.66 7.59
N VAL A 3 4.06 23.95 6.46
CA VAL A 3 2.82 23.99 5.65
C VAL A 3 1.62 23.47 6.44
N VAL A 4 1.79 22.37 7.18
CA VAL A 4 0.71 21.80 8.01
C VAL A 4 0.31 22.79 9.10
N THR A 5 1.28 23.41 9.78
CA THR A 5 1.02 24.41 10.81
C THR A 5 0.25 25.60 10.23
N SER A 6 0.75 26.20 9.16
CA SER A 6 0.14 27.37 8.54
C SER A 6 -1.30 27.10 8.04
N ALA A 7 -1.54 25.95 7.38
CA ALA A 7 -2.84 25.61 6.83
C ALA A 7 -3.87 25.21 7.90
N SER A 8 -3.43 24.64 9.02
CA SER A 8 -4.33 24.08 10.03
C SER A 8 -4.62 25.00 11.22
N MET A 9 -3.86 26.08 11.39
CA MET A 9 -4.07 27.03 12.52
C MET A 9 -5.50 27.52 12.68
N PRO A 10 -6.18 28.05 11.63
CA PRO A 10 -7.54 28.60 11.80
C PRO A 10 -8.57 27.52 12.19
N VAL A 11 -8.36 26.29 11.66
CA VAL A 11 -9.25 25.16 11.96
C VAL A 11 -9.00 24.60 13.35
N ALA A 12 -7.73 24.51 13.74
CA ALA A 12 -7.33 24.02 15.06
C ALA A 12 -7.82 24.95 16.19
N ASP A 13 -7.72 26.25 15.98
CA ASP A 13 -8.18 27.25 16.94
C ASP A 13 -9.70 27.18 17.13
N ARG A 14 -10.46 27.07 16.05
CA ARG A 14 -11.93 26.95 16.09
C ARG A 14 -12.42 25.67 16.77
N LEU A 15 -11.72 24.52 16.57
CA LEU A 15 -12.20 23.22 17.04
C LEU A 15 -11.68 22.87 18.46
N PHE A 16 -10.46 23.30 18.79
CA PHE A 16 -9.77 22.88 20.00
C PHE A 16 -9.30 24.04 20.90
N GLY A 17 -9.50 25.30 20.49
CA GLY A 17 -9.00 26.47 21.21
C GLY A 17 -7.48 26.55 21.28
N ASN A 18 -6.77 25.75 20.48
CA ASN A 18 -5.31 25.71 20.42
C ASN A 18 -4.83 25.65 18.96
N PRO A 19 -4.26 26.74 18.42
CA PRO A 19 -3.85 26.80 17.01
C PRO A 19 -2.75 25.79 16.64
N PHE A 20 -2.00 25.29 17.62
CA PHE A 20 -0.90 24.33 17.39
C PHE A 20 -1.30 22.87 17.57
N HIS A 21 -2.57 22.55 17.88
CA HIS A 21 -3.02 21.18 18.14
C HIS A 21 -2.61 20.19 17.04
N PHE A 22 -2.90 20.49 15.80
CA PHE A 22 -2.54 19.62 14.67
C PHE A 22 -1.04 19.59 14.38
N ALA A 23 -0.35 20.71 14.58
CA ALA A 23 1.10 20.80 14.38
C ALA A 23 1.88 19.94 15.37
N ILE A 24 1.49 19.96 16.66
CA ILE A 24 2.10 19.12 17.71
C ILE A 24 1.85 17.64 17.40
N ARG A 25 0.60 17.29 17.09
CA ARG A 25 0.24 15.90 16.73
C ARG A 25 1.02 15.39 15.52
N HIS A 26 1.15 16.21 14.47
CA HIS A 26 1.94 15.90 13.29
C HIS A 26 3.43 15.76 13.62
N GLY A 27 3.98 16.62 14.47
CA GLY A 27 5.36 16.53 14.96
C GLY A 27 5.64 15.22 15.68
N ILE A 28 4.71 14.77 16.54
CA ILE A 28 4.82 13.46 17.22
C ILE A 28 4.83 12.32 16.19
N TYR A 29 3.95 12.33 15.21
CA TYR A 29 3.93 11.29 14.16
C TYR A 29 5.20 11.27 13.32
N VAL A 30 5.78 12.44 13.00
CA VAL A 30 7.06 12.53 12.29
C VAL A 30 8.19 11.91 13.12
N LEU A 31 8.26 12.22 14.42
CA LEU A 31 9.28 11.62 15.31
C LEU A 31 9.11 10.10 15.41
N LEU A 32 7.87 9.61 15.57
CA LEU A 32 7.58 8.18 15.60
C LEU A 32 7.96 7.50 14.27
N ALA A 33 7.67 8.14 13.14
CA ALA A 33 8.03 7.63 11.82
C ALA A 33 9.55 7.55 11.64
N MET A 34 10.29 8.57 12.05
CA MET A 34 11.77 8.56 12.02
C MET A 34 12.34 7.46 12.91
N PHE A 35 11.82 7.31 14.12
CA PHE A 35 12.25 6.25 15.04
C PHE A 35 11.98 4.85 14.45
N THR A 36 10.78 4.64 13.90
CA THR A 36 10.42 3.39 13.23
C THR A 36 11.33 3.12 12.02
N ALA A 37 11.64 4.15 11.22
CA ALA A 37 12.56 4.01 10.10
C ALA A 37 13.95 3.57 10.55
N LEU A 38 14.48 4.17 11.61
CA LEU A 38 15.79 3.78 12.17
C LEU A 38 15.81 2.32 12.65
N ILE A 39 14.72 1.85 13.28
CA ILE A 39 14.60 0.43 13.69
C ILE A 39 14.57 -0.47 12.45
N VAL A 40 13.75 -0.13 11.45
CA VAL A 40 13.60 -0.93 10.23
C VAL A 40 14.92 -1.04 9.46
N MET A 41 15.72 0.04 9.42
CA MET A 41 17.04 0.05 8.77
C MET A 41 18.05 -0.90 9.44
N GLN A 42 17.88 -1.23 10.72
CA GLN A 42 18.76 -2.17 11.43
C GLN A 42 18.39 -3.63 11.17
N ILE A 43 17.21 -3.90 10.62
CA ILE A 43 16.76 -5.27 10.34
C ILE A 43 17.52 -5.84 9.13
N PRO A 44 18.26 -6.94 9.27
CA PRO A 44 19.03 -7.50 8.17
C PRO A 44 18.11 -8.03 7.06
N MET A 45 18.51 -7.88 5.79
CA MET A 45 17.76 -8.34 4.62
C MET A 45 17.41 -9.83 4.65
N ARG A 46 18.22 -10.64 5.36
CA ARG A 46 17.94 -12.07 5.54
C ARG A 46 16.62 -12.33 6.26
N TRP A 47 16.27 -11.47 7.22
CA TRP A 47 15.01 -11.55 7.95
C TRP A 47 13.82 -11.27 7.03
N TRP A 48 13.87 -10.18 6.26
CA TRP A 48 12.83 -9.83 5.28
C TRP A 48 12.60 -10.93 4.24
N ARG A 49 13.68 -11.57 3.78
CA ARG A 49 13.62 -12.70 2.84
C ARG A 49 12.99 -13.95 3.45
N LYS A 50 13.24 -14.22 4.71
CA LYS A 50 12.70 -15.41 5.41
C LYS A 50 11.23 -15.23 5.78
N THR A 51 10.82 -14.03 6.13
CA THR A 51 9.48 -13.73 6.66
C THR A 51 8.50 -13.20 5.62
N ASN A 52 8.92 -13.03 4.37
CA ASN A 52 8.12 -12.36 3.34
C ASN A 52 6.72 -12.98 3.09
N VAL A 53 6.58 -14.30 3.21
CA VAL A 53 5.27 -14.99 3.09
C VAL A 53 4.39 -14.67 4.29
N TRP A 54 4.96 -14.66 5.50
CA TRP A 54 4.23 -14.28 6.71
C TRP A 54 3.80 -12.80 6.69
N LEU A 55 4.65 -11.93 6.14
CA LEU A 55 4.31 -10.52 5.93
C LEU A 55 3.14 -10.37 4.95
N LEU A 56 3.10 -11.16 3.88
CA LEU A 56 1.96 -11.18 2.97
C LEU A 56 0.69 -11.64 3.67
N LEU A 57 0.74 -12.69 4.48
CA LEU A 57 -0.42 -13.14 5.26
C LEU A 57 -0.89 -12.05 6.22
N LEU A 58 0.05 -11.36 6.87
CA LEU A 58 -0.27 -10.22 7.73
C LEU A 58 -0.93 -9.08 6.95
N ALA A 59 -0.48 -8.78 5.73
CA ALA A 59 -1.11 -7.81 4.85
C ALA A 59 -2.58 -8.15 4.57
N VAL A 60 -2.85 -9.41 4.20
CA VAL A 60 -4.21 -9.90 3.94
C VAL A 60 -5.09 -9.79 5.21
N ILE A 61 -4.56 -10.22 6.35
CA ILE A 61 -5.28 -10.13 7.64
C ILE A 61 -5.60 -8.67 7.97
N LEU A 62 -4.65 -7.75 7.83
CA LEU A 62 -4.85 -6.32 8.08
C LEU A 62 -5.95 -5.75 7.17
N LEU A 63 -5.93 -6.06 5.88
CA LEU A 63 -6.94 -5.57 4.94
C LEU A 63 -8.33 -6.14 5.26
N ILE A 64 -8.44 -7.42 5.60
CA ILE A 64 -9.72 -8.04 6.02
C ILE A 64 -10.20 -7.41 7.34
N THR A 65 -9.30 -7.19 8.30
CA THR A 65 -9.65 -6.57 9.58
C THR A 65 -10.24 -5.17 9.38
N VAL A 66 -9.69 -4.39 8.47
CA VAL A 66 -10.25 -3.06 8.14
C VAL A 66 -11.63 -3.17 7.50
N LEU A 67 -11.88 -4.15 6.64
CA LEU A 67 -13.20 -4.35 6.03
C LEU A 67 -14.28 -4.68 7.08
N ILE A 68 -13.90 -5.37 8.17
CA ILE A 68 -14.84 -5.80 9.22
C ILE A 68 -14.96 -4.74 10.33
N LEU A 69 -13.82 -4.19 10.78
CA LEU A 69 -13.73 -3.33 11.96
C LEU A 69 -13.38 -1.87 11.65
N GLY A 70 -13.15 -1.54 10.37
CA GLY A 70 -12.74 -0.21 9.96
C GLY A 70 -13.82 0.83 10.23
N ARG A 71 -13.39 2.03 10.63
CA ARG A 71 -14.29 3.19 10.73
C ARG A 71 -14.42 3.87 9.37
N SER A 72 -15.66 4.16 9.01
CA SER A 72 -15.94 4.97 7.82
C SER A 72 -15.58 6.43 8.11
N VAL A 73 -14.64 6.96 7.33
CA VAL A 73 -14.29 8.38 7.32
C VAL A 73 -14.51 8.88 5.89
N ASN A 74 -15.38 9.87 5.71
CA ASN A 74 -15.76 10.42 4.41
C ASN A 74 -16.24 9.35 3.40
N GLY A 75 -17.03 8.36 3.87
CA GLY A 75 -17.61 7.32 3.02
C GLY A 75 -16.69 6.14 2.68
N SER A 76 -15.45 6.10 3.20
CA SER A 76 -14.53 4.98 2.98
C SER A 76 -14.01 4.39 4.28
N THR A 77 -14.05 3.05 4.40
CA THR A 77 -13.57 2.30 5.56
C THR A 77 -12.11 1.89 5.37
N ARG A 78 -11.18 2.84 5.59
CA ARG A 78 -9.74 2.61 5.33
C ARG A 78 -8.89 2.65 6.58
N TRP A 79 -9.45 3.08 7.71
CA TRP A 79 -8.70 3.42 8.90
C TRP A 79 -9.00 2.48 10.06
N LEU A 80 -7.94 1.97 10.70
CA LEU A 80 -8.01 1.32 12.01
C LEU A 80 -7.70 2.35 13.08
N VAL A 81 -8.60 2.49 14.03
CA VAL A 81 -8.40 3.34 15.20
C VAL A 81 -7.97 2.46 16.36
N VAL A 82 -6.70 2.59 16.77
CA VAL A 82 -6.13 1.87 17.91
C VAL A 82 -5.76 2.90 18.97
N GLY A 83 -6.68 3.13 19.91
CA GLY A 83 -6.50 4.18 20.93
C GLY A 83 -6.43 5.58 20.29
N PRO A 84 -5.37 6.36 20.59
CA PRO A 84 -5.19 7.71 20.03
C PRO A 84 -4.60 7.71 18.62
N ILE A 85 -4.21 6.54 18.07
CA ILE A 85 -3.51 6.40 16.80
C ILE A 85 -4.47 5.88 15.74
N THR A 86 -4.46 6.52 14.59
CA THR A 86 -5.17 6.05 13.37
C THR A 86 -4.16 5.50 12.39
N ILE A 87 -4.32 4.26 11.97
CA ILE A 87 -3.43 3.57 11.03
C ILE A 87 -4.23 3.22 9.78
N GLN A 88 -3.70 3.56 8.62
CA GLN A 88 -4.24 3.10 7.34
C GLN A 88 -3.63 1.73 7.03
N ALA A 89 -4.45 0.68 7.04
CA ALA A 89 -3.95 -0.69 6.82
C ALA A 89 -3.35 -0.91 5.43
N ALA A 90 -3.75 -0.14 4.43
CA ALA A 90 -3.20 -0.18 3.10
C ALA A 90 -1.70 0.18 3.05
N GLU A 91 -1.20 1.05 3.95
CA GLU A 91 0.21 1.46 3.96
C GLU A 91 1.17 0.29 4.32
N PRO A 92 1.02 -0.39 5.48
CA PRO A 92 1.83 -1.57 5.75
C PRO A 92 1.54 -2.72 4.78
N ALA A 93 0.31 -2.88 4.27
CA ALA A 93 0.00 -3.93 3.31
C ALA A 93 0.77 -3.78 1.99
N LYS A 94 0.92 -2.56 1.46
CA LYS A 94 1.78 -2.28 0.31
C LYS A 94 3.22 -2.72 0.54
N LEU A 95 3.80 -2.30 1.67
CA LEU A 95 5.17 -2.66 2.02
C LEU A 95 5.36 -4.18 2.08
N PHE A 96 4.47 -4.88 2.76
CA PHE A 96 4.54 -6.33 2.93
C PHE A 96 4.37 -7.07 1.61
N PHE A 97 3.47 -6.61 0.75
CA PHE A 97 3.32 -7.15 -0.59
C PHE A 97 4.58 -6.95 -1.43
N PHE A 98 5.21 -5.78 -1.41
CA PHE A 98 6.44 -5.56 -2.18
C PHE A 98 7.63 -6.36 -1.64
N CYS A 99 7.72 -6.55 -0.31
CA CYS A 99 8.70 -7.46 0.28
C CYS A 99 8.49 -8.92 -0.20
N TYR A 100 7.23 -9.38 -0.26
CA TYR A 100 6.89 -10.68 -0.81
C TYR A 100 7.25 -10.78 -2.29
N LEU A 101 6.83 -9.80 -3.10
CA LEU A 101 7.06 -9.77 -4.54
C LEU A 101 8.55 -9.79 -4.86
N ALA A 102 9.35 -8.91 -4.24
CA ALA A 102 10.81 -8.89 -4.41
C ALA A 102 11.46 -10.24 -4.01
N GLY A 103 11.03 -10.82 -2.89
CA GLY A 103 11.49 -12.14 -2.48
C GLY A 103 11.08 -13.27 -3.43
N TYR A 104 9.88 -13.19 -4.01
CA TYR A 104 9.42 -14.13 -5.04
C TYR A 104 10.26 -14.02 -6.32
N LEU A 105 10.46 -12.82 -6.83
CA LEU A 105 11.22 -12.56 -8.07
C LEU A 105 12.68 -13.07 -7.97
N VAL A 106 13.32 -12.89 -6.82
CA VAL A 106 14.68 -13.39 -6.59
C VAL A 106 14.70 -14.93 -6.52
N ARG A 107 13.73 -15.56 -5.86
CA ARG A 107 13.71 -17.04 -5.71
C ARG A 107 13.31 -17.78 -6.98
N ARG A 108 12.50 -17.15 -7.83
CA ARG A 108 11.89 -17.76 -9.02
C ARG A 108 12.28 -17.03 -10.29
N TYR A 109 13.50 -16.49 -10.31
CA TYR A 109 14.00 -15.69 -11.42
C TYR A 109 13.83 -16.40 -12.77
N GLU A 110 14.28 -17.65 -12.89
CA GLU A 110 14.17 -18.47 -14.10
C GLU A 110 12.71 -18.74 -14.49
N GLU A 111 11.81 -18.98 -13.52
CA GLU A 111 10.40 -19.16 -13.82
C GLU A 111 9.76 -17.87 -14.37
N VAL A 112 10.17 -16.71 -13.90
CA VAL A 112 9.62 -15.40 -14.32
C VAL A 112 10.09 -15.01 -15.70
N THR A 113 11.36 -15.34 -16.05
CA THR A 113 11.94 -15.01 -17.36
C THR A 113 11.53 -15.98 -18.45
N ASP A 114 11.43 -17.27 -18.15
CA ASP A 114 11.24 -18.32 -19.16
C ASP A 114 9.79 -18.79 -19.27
N ASN A 115 9.02 -18.74 -18.17
CA ASN A 115 7.69 -19.34 -18.11
C ASN A 115 6.62 -18.30 -17.75
N ILE A 116 5.54 -18.26 -18.53
CA ILE A 116 4.38 -17.40 -18.26
C ILE A 116 3.73 -17.69 -16.89
N LYS A 117 3.82 -18.93 -16.38
CA LYS A 117 3.30 -19.28 -15.05
C LYS A 117 4.03 -18.56 -13.93
N GLY A 118 5.35 -18.35 -14.06
CA GLY A 118 6.14 -17.59 -13.09
C GLY A 118 5.76 -16.11 -13.05
N PHE A 119 5.35 -15.57 -14.20
CA PHE A 119 4.83 -14.20 -14.32
C PHE A 119 3.41 -14.05 -13.74
N ILE A 120 2.53 -15.03 -13.98
CA ILE A 120 1.12 -14.96 -13.55
C ILE A 120 0.98 -15.11 -12.01
N LYS A 121 1.77 -15.97 -11.36
CA LYS A 121 1.65 -16.22 -9.91
C LYS A 121 1.65 -14.94 -9.05
N PRO A 122 2.62 -14.01 -9.18
CA PRO A 122 2.60 -12.77 -8.41
C PRO A 122 1.45 -11.85 -8.78
N LEU A 123 0.95 -11.91 -10.02
CA LEU A 123 -0.22 -11.14 -10.43
C LEU A 123 -1.50 -11.62 -9.75
N VAL A 124 -1.67 -12.94 -9.58
CA VAL A 124 -2.82 -13.48 -8.84
C VAL A 124 -2.82 -12.95 -7.40
N VAL A 125 -1.67 -12.91 -6.75
CA VAL A 125 -1.54 -12.33 -5.41
C VAL A 125 -1.85 -10.82 -5.42
N PHE A 126 -1.33 -10.10 -6.41
CA PHE A 126 -1.65 -8.68 -6.60
C PHE A 126 -3.16 -8.46 -6.75
N PHE A 127 -3.83 -9.21 -7.65
CA PHE A 127 -5.26 -9.05 -7.88
C PHE A 127 -6.11 -9.41 -6.65
N ALA A 128 -5.70 -10.39 -5.86
CA ALA A 128 -6.37 -10.71 -4.60
C ALA A 128 -6.31 -9.53 -3.60
N LEU A 129 -5.14 -8.90 -3.45
CA LEU A 129 -5.00 -7.71 -2.60
C LEU A 129 -5.72 -6.49 -3.20
N ALA A 130 -5.63 -6.30 -4.52
CA ALA A 130 -6.32 -5.22 -5.22
C ALA A 130 -7.85 -5.31 -5.02
N LEU A 131 -8.42 -6.52 -5.07
CA LEU A 131 -9.84 -6.73 -4.79
C LEU A 131 -10.20 -6.29 -3.38
N LEU A 132 -9.40 -6.67 -2.36
CA LEU A 132 -9.63 -6.24 -0.98
C LEU A 132 -9.55 -4.72 -0.82
N LEU A 133 -8.62 -4.07 -1.53
CA LEU A 133 -8.47 -2.61 -1.53
C LEU A 133 -9.62 -1.90 -2.24
N LEU A 134 -10.12 -2.45 -3.35
CA LEU A 134 -11.28 -1.91 -4.06
C LEU A 134 -12.56 -2.02 -3.22
N LEU A 135 -12.71 -3.08 -2.42
CA LEU A 135 -13.79 -3.17 -1.44
C LEU A 135 -13.71 -2.10 -0.33
N GLN A 136 -12.53 -1.47 -0.13
CA GLN A 136 -12.31 -0.34 0.77
C GLN A 136 -12.40 1.02 0.07
N PRO A 137 -12.98 1.15 -1.11
CA PRO A 137 -12.84 2.16 -2.19
C PRO A 137 -11.48 2.87 -2.25
N ASP A 138 -10.35 2.11 -2.27
CA ASP A 138 -8.99 2.64 -2.31
C ASP A 138 -8.30 2.43 -3.67
N LEU A 139 -8.87 3.03 -4.72
CA LEU A 139 -8.35 2.97 -6.08
C LEU A 139 -6.91 3.53 -6.18
N GLY A 140 -6.60 4.60 -5.43
CA GLY A 140 -5.27 5.21 -5.45
C GLY A 140 -4.17 4.24 -5.05
N THR A 141 -4.37 3.47 -3.98
CA THR A 141 -3.42 2.44 -3.54
C THR A 141 -3.28 1.32 -4.57
N VAL A 142 -4.38 0.87 -5.18
CA VAL A 142 -4.36 -0.17 -6.24
C VAL A 142 -3.52 0.29 -7.43
N VAL A 143 -3.70 1.53 -7.89
CA VAL A 143 -2.94 2.10 -9.02
C VAL A 143 -1.44 2.14 -8.69
N VAL A 144 -1.05 2.64 -7.52
CA VAL A 144 0.36 2.66 -7.09
C VAL A 144 0.95 1.26 -7.02
N MET A 145 0.21 0.30 -6.45
CA MET A 145 0.65 -1.10 -6.38
C MET A 145 0.78 -1.73 -7.77
N LEU A 146 -0.13 -1.44 -8.70
CA LEU A 146 -0.07 -1.93 -10.08
C LEU A 146 1.22 -1.46 -10.78
N PHE A 147 1.46 -0.15 -10.81
CA PHE A 147 2.66 0.41 -11.47
C PHE A 147 3.95 -0.08 -10.83
N THR A 148 4.01 -0.19 -9.51
CA THR A 148 5.18 -0.74 -8.83
C THR A 148 5.39 -2.21 -9.14
N THR A 149 4.31 -3.01 -9.22
CA THR A 149 4.37 -4.43 -9.59
C THR A 149 4.90 -4.61 -11.02
N ILE A 150 4.37 -3.81 -11.96
CA ILE A 150 4.84 -3.79 -13.35
C ILE A 150 6.32 -3.44 -13.41
N GLY A 151 6.75 -2.40 -12.70
CA GLY A 151 8.16 -1.99 -12.64
C GLY A 151 9.08 -3.08 -12.07
N LEU A 152 8.68 -3.73 -11.00
CA LEU A 152 9.46 -4.83 -10.40
C LEU A 152 9.55 -6.06 -11.32
N LEU A 153 8.48 -6.42 -12.00
CA LEU A 153 8.47 -7.51 -13.00
C LEU A 153 9.38 -7.18 -14.19
N PHE A 154 9.38 -5.93 -14.65
CA PHE A 154 10.27 -5.46 -15.69
C PHE A 154 11.74 -5.55 -15.26
N LEU A 155 12.08 -5.06 -14.07
CA LEU A 155 13.43 -5.14 -13.51
C LEU A 155 13.89 -6.58 -13.26
N ALA A 156 12.96 -7.50 -13.02
CA ALA A 156 13.23 -8.92 -12.89
C ALA A 156 13.45 -9.64 -14.23
N GLY A 157 13.44 -8.92 -15.35
CA GLY A 157 13.71 -9.49 -16.68
C GLY A 157 12.50 -10.21 -17.32
N ALA A 158 11.28 -9.90 -16.91
CA ALA A 158 10.08 -10.41 -17.59
C ALA A 158 10.09 -9.97 -19.08
N LYS A 159 9.53 -10.82 -19.96
CA LYS A 159 9.51 -10.55 -21.39
C LYS A 159 8.76 -9.26 -21.70
N LEU A 160 9.33 -8.40 -22.54
CA LEU A 160 8.74 -7.10 -22.92
C LEU A 160 7.28 -7.20 -23.34
N TRP A 161 6.90 -8.25 -24.08
CA TRP A 161 5.52 -8.50 -24.47
C TRP A 161 4.58 -8.66 -23.26
N GLN A 162 5.00 -9.42 -22.25
CA GLN A 162 4.22 -9.61 -21.03
C GLN A 162 4.09 -8.29 -20.23
N PHE A 163 5.16 -7.49 -20.22
CA PHE A 163 5.17 -6.16 -19.63
C PHE A 163 4.16 -5.24 -20.33
N PHE A 164 4.20 -5.12 -21.66
CA PHE A 164 3.29 -4.25 -22.40
C PHE A 164 1.84 -4.71 -22.32
N SER A 165 1.57 -6.01 -22.39
CA SER A 165 0.21 -6.53 -22.25
C SER A 165 -0.39 -6.23 -20.88
N LEU A 166 0.40 -6.37 -19.80
CA LEU A 166 -0.03 -6.03 -18.44
C LEU A 166 -0.22 -4.52 -18.25
N ALA A 167 0.70 -3.70 -18.78
CA ALA A 167 0.61 -2.25 -18.70
C ALA A 167 -0.65 -1.74 -19.42
N ILE A 168 -0.95 -2.25 -20.62
CA ILE A 168 -2.15 -1.88 -21.38
C ILE A 168 -3.41 -2.38 -20.67
N ALA A 169 -3.45 -3.65 -20.24
CA ALA A 169 -4.61 -4.20 -19.54
C ALA A 169 -4.87 -3.49 -18.21
N GLY A 170 -3.82 -3.18 -17.44
CA GLY A 170 -3.92 -2.45 -16.20
C GLY A 170 -4.39 -1.01 -16.38
N SER A 171 -3.85 -0.30 -17.37
CA SER A 171 -4.27 1.06 -17.69
C SER A 171 -5.73 1.10 -18.16
N LEU A 172 -6.14 0.13 -18.99
CA LEU A 172 -7.52 0.01 -19.44
C LEU A 172 -8.47 -0.27 -18.26
N ALA A 173 -8.09 -1.19 -17.37
CA ALA A 173 -8.88 -1.49 -16.17
C ALA A 173 -9.05 -0.27 -15.27
N VAL A 174 -7.99 0.53 -15.06
CA VAL A 174 -8.05 1.78 -14.28
C VAL A 174 -8.98 2.79 -14.96
N VAL A 175 -8.88 2.97 -16.27
CA VAL A 175 -9.77 3.88 -17.03
C VAL A 175 -11.22 3.41 -16.93
N LEU A 176 -11.49 2.12 -17.10
CA LEU A 176 -12.83 1.57 -16.96
C LEU A 176 -13.38 1.79 -15.54
N LEU A 177 -12.58 1.54 -14.50
CA LEU A 177 -12.98 1.81 -13.12
C LEU A 177 -13.31 3.30 -12.89
N ILE A 178 -12.56 4.21 -13.46
CA ILE A 178 -12.82 5.66 -13.35
C ILE A 178 -14.11 6.05 -14.09
N VAL A 179 -14.35 5.48 -15.28
CA VAL A 179 -15.49 5.85 -16.14
C VAL A 179 -16.79 5.21 -15.65
N PHE A 180 -16.75 3.95 -15.20
CA PHE A 180 -17.95 3.23 -14.79
C PHE A 180 -18.33 3.42 -13.32
N GLU A 181 -17.43 3.93 -12.50
CA GLU A 181 -17.78 4.28 -11.15
C GLU A 181 -18.24 5.74 -11.09
N GLU A 182 -19.53 5.92 -10.94
CA GLU A 182 -20.11 7.10 -10.32
C GLU A 182 -19.68 7.16 -8.85
N TYR A 183 -18.38 7.16 -8.61
CA TYR A 183 -17.71 6.82 -7.36
C TYR A 183 -17.60 7.97 -6.40
N ARG A 184 -18.48 8.92 -6.48
CA ARG A 184 -18.49 9.98 -5.42
C ARG A 184 -19.84 10.61 -5.26
#